data_e3d5e4e281ec44aefe3aaf3b618c4b2c
#
_entry.id   e3d5e4e281ec44aefe3aaf3b618c4b2c
#
_cell.length_a   1.000
_cell.length_b   1.000
_cell.length_c   1.000
_cell.angle_alpha   90.00
_cell.angle_beta   90.00
_cell.angle_gamma   90.00
#
_symmetry.space_group_name_H-M   'P 1'
#
loop_
_entity.id
_entity.type
_entity.pdbx_description
1 polymer ?
#
loop_
_entity_poly.entity_id
_entity_poly.type
_entity_poly.pdbx_seq_one_letter_code
_entity_poly.pdbx_strand_id
1 'polypeptide(L)'
;IYHRIDHIMLGKMLTNTELGYYSVASKFVEIIMFVPTILAQTIVPILVRIHKENFTEYRNKTQLFVNITVWICIILSVLIAICSHWLILLTYGKMYLPATLALQVLVFKTVGDALSATAGNMIIIEKIQKYAWIRSVTACLVCVGLNLLFIPRWGIIGTAIASILTYLYAGTFSNIFIPQYWFVLRTQLKALFFGWKDLFKLKQLLQS
;
A
#
# COMPACT_ATOMS: atom_id res chain seq x y z
N ILE A 1 5.98 1.49 -11.91
CA ILE A 1 5.35 1.50 -13.25
C ILE A 1 3.82 1.39 -13.12
N TYR A 2 3.26 0.44 -12.37
CA TYR A 2 1.80 0.24 -12.27
C TYR A 2 1.04 1.35 -11.51
N HIS A 3 1.71 2.26 -10.79
CA HIS A 3 1.09 3.37 -10.05
C HIS A 3 0.28 4.37 -10.90
N ARG A 4 0.49 4.42 -12.20
CA ARG A 4 -0.16 5.37 -13.12
C ARG A 4 -0.99 4.68 -14.21
N ILE A 5 -0.98 3.33 -14.24
CA ILE A 5 -1.70 2.56 -15.26
C ILE A 5 -3.21 2.79 -15.15
N ASP A 6 -3.74 2.83 -13.93
CA ASP A 6 -5.14 3.12 -13.64
C ASP A 6 -5.60 4.45 -14.27
N HIS A 7 -4.83 5.53 -14.12
CA HIS A 7 -5.17 6.82 -14.73
C HIS A 7 -5.16 6.78 -16.27
N ILE A 8 -4.18 6.07 -16.86
CA ILE A 8 -4.09 5.92 -18.31
C ILE A 8 -5.27 5.11 -18.86
N MET A 9 -5.63 4.02 -18.18
CA MET A 9 -6.74 3.17 -18.58
C MET A 9 -8.08 3.89 -18.43
N LEU A 10 -8.30 4.58 -17.29
CA LEU A 10 -9.49 5.40 -17.08
C LEU A 10 -9.65 6.46 -18.17
N GLY A 11 -8.59 7.20 -18.49
CA GLY A 11 -8.64 8.25 -19.52
C GLY A 11 -8.94 7.73 -20.93
N LYS A 12 -8.72 6.43 -21.20
CA LYS A 12 -9.06 5.79 -22.48
C LYS A 12 -10.43 5.13 -22.49
N MET A 13 -10.96 4.74 -21.33
CA MET A 13 -12.15 3.91 -21.22
C MET A 13 -13.37 4.65 -20.67
N LEU A 14 -13.16 5.76 -19.96
CA LEU A 14 -14.21 6.57 -19.34
C LEU A 14 -14.15 8.03 -19.77
N THR A 15 -15.10 8.83 -19.25
CA THR A 15 -15.17 10.26 -19.54
C THR A 15 -14.10 11.07 -18.77
N ASN A 16 -13.76 12.25 -19.28
CA ASN A 16 -12.83 13.17 -18.59
C ASN A 16 -13.36 13.59 -17.21
N THR A 17 -14.67 13.66 -17.02
CA THR A 17 -15.30 13.99 -15.73
C THR A 17 -15.03 12.89 -14.70
N GLU A 18 -15.21 11.64 -15.08
CA GLU A 18 -14.96 10.49 -14.20
C GLU A 18 -13.48 10.35 -13.86
N LEU A 19 -12.59 10.59 -14.85
CA LEU A 19 -11.15 10.67 -14.60
C LEU A 19 -10.82 11.77 -13.58
N GLY A 20 -11.51 12.93 -13.66
CA GLY A 20 -11.39 14.02 -12.70
C GLY A 20 -11.77 13.58 -11.27
N TYR A 21 -12.88 12.88 -11.10
CA TYR A 21 -13.31 12.36 -9.79
C TYR A 21 -12.29 11.37 -9.22
N TYR A 22 -11.81 10.43 -10.03
CA TYR A 22 -10.78 9.47 -9.60
C TYR A 22 -9.47 10.18 -9.24
N SER A 23 -9.08 11.19 -10.01
CA SER A 23 -7.86 11.97 -9.76
C SER A 23 -7.90 12.70 -8.42
N VAL A 24 -9.05 13.29 -8.06
CA VAL A 24 -9.27 13.92 -6.74
C VAL A 24 -9.13 12.88 -5.63
N ALA A 25 -9.81 11.73 -5.76
CA ALA A 25 -9.68 10.65 -4.77
C ALA A 25 -8.23 10.18 -4.63
N SER A 26 -7.51 10.01 -5.73
CA SER A 26 -6.10 9.57 -5.73
C SER A 26 -5.18 10.53 -4.99
N LYS A 27 -5.43 11.83 -5.02
CA LYS A 27 -4.60 12.83 -4.32
C LYS A 27 -4.61 12.64 -2.81
N PHE A 28 -5.77 12.37 -2.20
CA PHE A 28 -5.85 12.08 -0.78
C PHE A 28 -5.13 10.78 -0.41
N VAL A 29 -5.24 9.77 -1.26
CA VAL A 29 -4.57 8.48 -1.08
C VAL A 29 -3.05 8.63 -1.18
N GLU A 30 -2.54 9.39 -2.15
CA GLU A 30 -1.12 9.68 -2.33
C GLU A 30 -0.50 10.28 -1.05
N ILE A 31 -1.23 11.13 -0.31
CA ILE A 31 -0.75 11.73 0.94
C ILE A 31 -0.47 10.64 1.99
N ILE A 32 -1.35 9.64 2.13
CA ILE A 32 -1.13 8.54 3.10
C ILE A 32 0.03 7.66 2.67
N MET A 33 0.24 7.46 1.37
CA MET A 33 1.33 6.63 0.84
C MET A 33 2.73 7.17 1.17
N PHE A 34 2.84 8.44 1.62
CA PHE A 34 4.10 8.95 2.19
C PHE A 34 4.43 8.34 3.56
N VAL A 35 3.44 7.87 4.32
CA VAL A 35 3.66 7.36 5.69
C VAL A 35 4.61 6.16 5.71
N PRO A 36 4.40 5.08 4.93
CA PRO A 36 5.35 3.97 4.85
C PRO A 36 6.76 4.42 4.45
N THR A 37 6.85 5.40 3.54
CA THR A 37 8.13 5.92 3.05
C THR A 37 8.90 6.64 4.14
N ILE A 38 8.24 7.54 4.90
CA ILE A 38 8.85 8.29 6.00
C ILE A 38 9.33 7.34 7.10
N LEU A 39 8.47 6.37 7.49
CA LEU A 39 8.84 5.37 8.50
C LEU A 39 10.03 4.52 8.03
N ALA A 40 10.05 4.13 6.76
CA ALA A 40 11.15 3.37 6.20
C ALA A 40 12.47 4.16 6.21
N GLN A 41 12.46 5.43 5.81
CA GLN A 41 13.67 6.28 5.81
C GLN A 41 14.32 6.38 7.19
N THR A 42 13.51 6.37 8.25
CA THR A 42 14.01 6.45 9.64
C THR A 42 14.47 5.09 10.16
N ILE A 43 13.73 4.02 9.88
CA ILE A 43 13.90 2.72 10.56
C ILE A 43 14.84 1.78 9.77
N VAL A 44 14.83 1.83 8.44
CA VAL A 44 15.66 0.94 7.60
C VAL A 44 17.15 1.03 7.90
N PRO A 45 17.77 2.21 8.09
CA PRO A 45 19.18 2.28 8.46
C PRO A 45 19.50 1.54 9.77
N ILE A 46 18.60 1.63 10.76
CA ILE A 46 18.72 0.93 12.04
C ILE A 46 18.66 -0.59 11.81
N LEU A 47 17.69 -1.06 11.03
CA LEU A 47 17.54 -2.48 10.70
C LEU A 47 18.75 -3.04 9.96
N VAL A 48 19.35 -2.27 9.05
CA VAL A 48 20.58 -2.67 8.33
C VAL A 48 21.76 -2.86 9.28
N ARG A 49 21.91 -2.00 10.29
CA ARG A 49 22.96 -2.12 11.32
C ARG A 49 22.74 -3.38 12.16
N ILE A 50 21.54 -3.55 12.71
CA ILE A 50 21.19 -4.68 13.58
C ILE A 50 21.25 -6.02 12.83
N HIS A 51 20.92 -6.04 11.55
CA HIS A 51 21.01 -7.24 10.72
C HIS A 51 22.43 -7.86 10.71
N LYS A 52 23.47 -7.01 10.81
CA LYS A 52 24.89 -7.45 10.87
C LYS A 52 25.32 -7.92 12.26
N GLU A 53 24.71 -7.36 13.32
CA GLU A 53 25.11 -7.58 14.71
C GLU A 53 24.32 -8.70 15.38
N ASN A 54 23.00 -8.70 15.22
CA ASN A 54 22.09 -9.64 15.89
C ASN A 54 20.86 -9.98 15.05
N PHE A 55 20.88 -11.14 14.42
CA PHE A 55 19.81 -11.58 13.52
C PHE A 55 18.47 -11.78 14.23
N THR A 56 18.45 -12.21 15.51
CA THR A 56 17.22 -12.39 16.27
C THR A 56 16.55 -11.03 16.57
N GLU A 57 17.35 -10.06 16.98
CA GLU A 57 16.87 -8.70 17.23
C GLU A 57 16.37 -8.04 15.94
N TYR A 58 17.11 -8.20 14.84
CA TYR A 58 16.67 -7.76 13.51
C TYR A 58 15.29 -8.29 13.16
N ARG A 59 15.03 -9.58 13.34
CA ARG A 59 13.70 -10.17 13.06
C ARG A 59 12.60 -9.56 13.91
N ASN A 60 12.84 -9.35 15.19
CA ASN A 60 11.86 -8.78 16.10
C ASN A 60 11.56 -7.32 15.76
N LYS A 61 12.59 -6.50 15.49
CA LYS A 61 12.42 -5.10 15.09
C LYS A 61 11.79 -4.96 13.70
N THR A 62 12.13 -5.85 12.77
CA THR A 62 11.47 -5.90 11.45
C THR A 62 9.99 -6.23 11.58
N GLN A 63 9.61 -7.21 12.42
CA GLN A 63 8.20 -7.52 12.68
C GLN A 63 7.48 -6.31 13.26
N LEU A 64 8.08 -5.63 14.24
CA LEU A 64 7.53 -4.44 14.88
C LEU A 64 7.35 -3.29 13.87
N PHE A 65 8.35 -3.07 13.00
CA PHE A 65 8.28 -2.07 11.92
C PHE A 65 7.11 -2.33 10.97
N VAL A 66 6.94 -3.57 10.50
CA VAL A 66 5.84 -3.95 9.61
C VAL A 66 4.50 -3.78 10.31
N ASN A 67 4.38 -4.24 11.57
CA ASN A 67 3.17 -4.12 12.38
C ASN A 67 2.70 -2.67 12.48
N ILE A 68 3.60 -1.78 12.91
CA ILE A 68 3.30 -0.37 13.12
C ILE A 68 2.94 0.31 11.80
N THR A 69 3.72 0.08 10.73
CA THR A 69 3.49 0.70 9.42
C THR A 69 2.12 0.32 8.84
N VAL A 70 1.80 -0.97 8.86
CA VAL A 70 0.53 -1.48 8.30
C VAL A 70 -0.66 -0.95 9.10
N TRP A 71 -0.60 -1.00 10.44
CA TRP A 71 -1.73 -0.58 11.26
C TRP A 71 -1.93 0.94 11.29
N ILE A 72 -0.88 1.74 11.20
CA ILE A 72 -1.01 3.19 10.98
C ILE A 72 -1.75 3.46 9.67
N CYS A 73 -1.39 2.76 8.58
CA CYS A 73 -2.07 2.92 7.30
C CYS A 73 -3.53 2.45 7.36
N ILE A 74 -3.87 1.38 8.08
CA ILE A 74 -5.25 0.94 8.30
C ILE A 74 -6.06 2.02 9.02
N ILE A 75 -5.54 2.54 10.14
CA ILE A 75 -6.22 3.58 10.94
C ILE A 75 -6.44 4.84 10.12
N LEU A 76 -5.41 5.31 9.41
CA LEU A 76 -5.53 6.50 8.55
C LEU A 76 -6.53 6.27 7.40
N SER A 77 -6.54 5.06 6.80
CA SER A 77 -7.49 4.72 5.75
C SER A 77 -8.93 4.75 6.24
N VAL A 78 -9.19 4.17 7.40
CA VAL A 78 -10.52 4.18 8.03
C VAL A 78 -10.95 5.62 8.36
N LEU A 79 -10.05 6.41 8.95
CA LEU A 79 -10.33 7.81 9.29
C LEU A 79 -10.65 8.63 8.05
N ILE A 80 -9.87 8.52 6.97
CA ILE A 80 -10.16 9.24 5.72
C ILE A 80 -11.42 8.71 5.05
N ALA A 81 -11.70 7.41 5.09
CA ALA A 81 -12.95 6.86 4.54
C ALA A 81 -14.19 7.47 5.23
N ILE A 82 -14.14 7.58 6.56
CA ILE A 82 -15.24 8.23 7.35
C ILE A 82 -15.35 9.72 7.02
N CYS A 83 -14.21 10.42 6.97
CA CYS A 83 -14.18 11.87 6.73
C CYS A 83 -14.26 12.26 5.24
N SER A 84 -14.31 11.32 4.32
CA SER A 84 -14.18 11.51 2.87
C SER A 84 -15.15 12.54 2.31
N HIS A 85 -16.40 12.51 2.76
CA HIS A 85 -17.43 13.47 2.33
C HIS A 85 -17.06 14.93 2.68
N TRP A 86 -16.66 15.15 3.93
CA TRP A 86 -16.25 16.47 4.40
C TRP A 86 -14.94 16.93 3.76
N LEU A 87 -13.98 16.02 3.57
CA LEU A 87 -12.71 16.33 2.92
C LEU A 87 -12.92 16.82 1.49
N ILE A 88 -13.74 16.13 0.69
CA ILE A 88 -14.01 16.54 -0.69
C ILE A 88 -14.83 17.81 -0.74
N LEU A 89 -15.85 17.94 0.10
CA LEU A 89 -16.70 19.13 0.13
C LEU A 89 -15.91 20.41 0.45
N LEU A 90 -15.01 20.34 1.43
CA LEU A 90 -14.22 21.49 1.88
C LEU A 90 -13.09 21.86 0.90
N THR A 91 -12.50 20.89 0.19
CA THR A 91 -11.33 21.12 -0.67
C THR A 91 -11.70 21.38 -2.13
N TYR A 92 -12.66 20.62 -2.67
CA TYR A 92 -13.03 20.64 -4.09
C TYR A 92 -14.47 21.10 -4.35
N GLY A 93 -15.29 21.21 -3.29
CA GLY A 93 -16.67 21.67 -3.38
C GLY A 93 -17.67 20.62 -3.84
N LYS A 94 -18.94 21.03 -3.95
CA LYS A 94 -20.08 20.15 -4.22
C LYS A 94 -19.99 19.38 -5.55
N MET A 95 -19.34 19.96 -6.56
CA MET A 95 -19.20 19.35 -7.89
C MET A 95 -18.43 18.03 -7.87
N TYR A 96 -17.52 17.86 -6.92
CA TYR A 96 -16.68 16.66 -6.79
C TYR A 96 -17.21 15.63 -5.77
N LEU A 97 -18.38 15.81 -5.21
CA LEU A 97 -18.99 14.84 -4.29
C LEU A 97 -19.13 13.42 -4.86
N PRO A 98 -19.35 13.19 -6.17
CA PRO A 98 -19.32 11.82 -6.72
C PRO A 98 -17.97 11.08 -6.52
N ALA A 99 -16.87 11.81 -6.29
CA ALA A 99 -15.57 11.21 -5.96
C ALA A 99 -15.53 10.59 -4.54
N THR A 100 -16.50 10.86 -3.67
CA THR A 100 -16.52 10.36 -2.29
C THR A 100 -16.48 8.84 -2.22
N LEU A 101 -17.33 8.14 -2.98
CA LEU A 101 -17.35 6.68 -3.01
C LEU A 101 -16.04 6.11 -3.55
N ALA A 102 -15.47 6.74 -4.58
CA ALA A 102 -14.17 6.33 -5.12
C ALA A 102 -13.07 6.49 -4.06
N LEU A 103 -13.06 7.60 -3.29
CA LEU A 103 -12.10 7.83 -2.21
C LEU A 103 -12.27 6.80 -1.08
N GLN A 104 -13.52 6.53 -0.66
CA GLN A 104 -13.82 5.57 0.41
C GLN A 104 -13.28 4.18 0.10
N VAL A 105 -13.36 3.75 -1.15
CA VAL A 105 -12.85 2.46 -1.58
C VAL A 105 -11.32 2.55 -1.80
N LEU A 106 -10.87 3.52 -2.61
CA LEU A 106 -9.49 3.62 -3.06
C LEU A 106 -8.49 3.78 -1.91
N VAL A 107 -8.88 4.41 -0.81
CA VAL A 107 -7.99 4.65 0.33
C VAL A 107 -7.41 3.35 0.92
N PHE A 108 -8.13 2.24 0.85
CA PHE A 108 -7.63 0.95 1.36
C PHE A 108 -6.49 0.35 0.53
N LYS A 109 -6.21 0.88 -0.67
CA LYS A 109 -5.00 0.46 -1.42
C LYS A 109 -3.71 0.82 -0.66
N THR A 110 -3.75 1.81 0.25
CA THR A 110 -2.60 2.21 1.07
C THR A 110 -2.12 1.10 2.00
N VAL A 111 -3.01 0.21 2.43
CA VAL A 111 -2.65 -0.98 3.21
C VAL A 111 -1.79 -1.93 2.37
N GLY A 112 -2.20 -2.18 1.12
CA GLY A 112 -1.41 -2.98 0.18
C GLY A 112 -0.07 -2.31 -0.18
N ASP A 113 -0.06 -0.97 -0.27
CA ASP A 113 1.18 -0.20 -0.49
C ASP A 113 2.13 -0.32 0.70
N ALA A 114 1.63 -0.19 1.94
CA ALA A 114 2.43 -0.38 3.15
C ALA A 114 3.06 -1.79 3.22
N LEU A 115 2.29 -2.83 2.86
CA LEU A 115 2.81 -4.19 2.74
C LEU A 115 3.86 -4.30 1.64
N SER A 116 3.64 -3.68 0.48
CA SER A 116 4.59 -3.70 -0.63
C SER A 116 5.88 -2.94 -0.31
N ALA A 117 5.79 -1.78 0.32
CA ALA A 117 6.93 -0.96 0.72
C ALA A 117 7.79 -1.65 1.79
N THR A 118 7.16 -2.20 2.84
CA THR A 118 7.86 -2.94 3.88
C THR A 118 8.52 -4.19 3.33
N ALA A 119 7.85 -4.95 2.45
CA ALA A 119 8.44 -6.09 1.75
C ALA A 119 9.66 -5.69 0.92
N GLY A 120 9.56 -4.59 0.17
CA GLY A 120 10.67 -4.07 -0.63
C GLY A 120 11.91 -3.79 0.20
N ASN A 121 11.74 -3.13 1.35
CA ASN A 121 12.84 -2.86 2.28
C ASN A 121 13.49 -4.14 2.84
N MET A 122 12.67 -5.12 3.25
CA MET A 122 13.16 -6.41 3.75
C MET A 122 13.96 -7.16 2.67
N ILE A 123 13.45 -7.20 1.43
CA ILE A 123 14.10 -7.84 0.28
C ILE A 123 15.47 -7.20 -0.01
N ILE A 124 15.59 -5.87 0.16
CA ILE A 124 16.86 -5.15 -0.03
C ILE A 124 17.84 -5.46 1.11
N ILE A 125 17.38 -5.44 2.37
CA ILE A 125 18.23 -5.72 3.55
C ILE A 125 18.80 -7.15 3.47
N GLU A 126 17.96 -8.11 3.11
CA GLU A 126 18.34 -9.53 2.96
C GLU A 126 19.13 -9.83 1.66
N LYS A 127 19.34 -8.81 0.78
CA LYS A 127 20.06 -8.93 -0.51
C LYS A 127 19.45 -9.96 -1.48
N ILE A 128 18.15 -10.17 -1.43
CA ILE A 128 17.42 -11.15 -2.28
C ILE A 128 16.62 -10.49 -3.40
N GLN A 129 16.99 -9.26 -3.81
CA GLN A 129 16.27 -8.48 -4.83
C GLN A 129 16.31 -9.06 -6.25
N LYS A 130 17.05 -10.14 -6.49
CA LYS A 130 17.16 -10.77 -7.80
C LYS A 130 15.80 -11.05 -8.47
N TYR A 131 14.78 -11.37 -7.68
CA TYR A 131 13.45 -11.72 -8.15
C TYR A 131 12.43 -10.55 -8.05
N ALA A 132 12.86 -9.37 -7.63
CA ALA A 132 11.96 -8.22 -7.43
C ALA A 132 11.28 -7.75 -8.72
N TRP A 133 11.94 -7.93 -9.88
CA TRP A 133 11.38 -7.61 -11.19
C TRP A 133 10.16 -8.49 -11.54
N ILE A 134 10.18 -9.79 -11.16
CA ILE A 134 9.06 -10.72 -11.38
C ILE A 134 7.81 -10.19 -10.66
N ARG A 135 7.98 -9.77 -9.40
CA ARG A 135 6.91 -9.16 -8.59
C ARG A 135 6.32 -7.93 -9.29
N SER A 136 7.16 -7.05 -9.85
CA SER A 136 6.71 -5.83 -10.53
C SER A 136 5.99 -6.12 -11.86
N VAL A 137 6.52 -7.05 -12.65
CA VAL A 137 5.91 -7.44 -13.94
C VAL A 137 4.56 -8.13 -13.72
N THR A 138 4.50 -9.11 -12.81
CA THR A 138 3.24 -9.81 -12.51
C THR A 138 2.19 -8.87 -11.92
N ALA A 139 2.58 -7.93 -11.05
CA ALA A 139 1.66 -6.92 -10.53
C ALA A 139 1.12 -5.99 -11.65
N CYS A 140 1.96 -5.64 -12.62
CA CYS A 140 1.54 -4.87 -13.78
C CYS A 140 0.49 -5.64 -14.62
N LEU A 141 0.74 -6.92 -14.90
CA LEU A 141 -0.20 -7.77 -15.63
C LEU A 141 -1.53 -7.92 -14.89
N VAL A 142 -1.49 -8.15 -13.58
CA VAL A 142 -2.69 -8.22 -12.72
C VAL A 142 -3.43 -6.89 -12.74
N CYS A 143 -2.73 -5.76 -12.63
CA CYS A 143 -3.32 -4.43 -12.69
C CYS A 143 -4.09 -4.21 -14.00
N VAL A 144 -3.45 -4.48 -15.13
CA VAL A 144 -4.09 -4.31 -16.46
C VAL A 144 -5.29 -5.27 -16.60
N GLY A 145 -5.13 -6.55 -16.25
CA GLY A 145 -6.19 -7.54 -16.34
C GLY A 145 -7.42 -7.18 -15.49
N LEU A 146 -7.21 -6.78 -14.23
CA LEU A 146 -8.30 -6.39 -13.33
C LEU A 146 -8.99 -5.11 -13.81
N ASN A 147 -8.23 -4.12 -14.28
CA ASN A 147 -8.81 -2.88 -14.82
C ASN A 147 -9.66 -3.15 -16.08
N LEU A 148 -9.19 -3.99 -17.00
CA LEU A 148 -9.98 -4.38 -18.19
C LEU A 148 -11.30 -5.08 -17.82
N LEU A 149 -11.33 -5.84 -16.73
CA LEU A 149 -12.53 -6.53 -16.27
C LEU A 149 -13.49 -5.63 -15.49
N PHE A 150 -12.95 -4.72 -14.65
CA PHE A 150 -13.74 -3.98 -13.68
C PHE A 150 -14.16 -2.59 -14.16
N ILE A 151 -13.34 -1.90 -14.97
CA ILE A 151 -13.72 -0.58 -15.51
C ILE A 151 -15.02 -0.62 -16.31
N PRO A 152 -15.23 -1.57 -17.26
CA PRO A 152 -16.46 -1.59 -18.05
C PRO A 152 -17.71 -1.86 -17.22
N ARG A 153 -17.58 -2.53 -16.04
CA ARG A 153 -18.71 -2.91 -15.20
C ARG A 153 -19.05 -1.90 -14.12
N TRP A 154 -18.01 -1.30 -13.50
CA TRP A 154 -18.16 -0.47 -12.28
C TRP A 154 -17.47 0.90 -12.40
N GLY A 155 -16.99 1.28 -13.56
CA GLY A 155 -16.37 2.60 -13.78
C GLY A 155 -15.21 2.89 -12.82
N ILE A 156 -15.24 4.08 -12.22
CA ILE A 156 -14.20 4.54 -11.27
C ILE A 156 -14.09 3.67 -10.02
N ILE A 157 -15.20 3.11 -9.55
CA ILE A 157 -15.21 2.19 -8.39
C ILE A 157 -14.50 0.88 -8.75
N GLY A 158 -14.74 0.39 -9.98
CA GLY A 158 -14.04 -0.78 -10.52
C GLY A 158 -12.53 -0.60 -10.53
N THR A 159 -12.05 0.57 -10.94
CA THR A 159 -10.62 0.90 -10.89
C THR A 159 -10.09 0.96 -9.46
N ALA A 160 -10.86 1.53 -8.53
CA ALA A 160 -10.47 1.55 -7.12
C ALA A 160 -10.29 0.13 -6.54
N ILE A 161 -11.22 -0.78 -6.84
CA ILE A 161 -11.13 -2.19 -6.42
C ILE A 161 -9.95 -2.89 -7.11
N ALA A 162 -9.77 -2.68 -8.43
CA ALA A 162 -8.63 -3.23 -9.18
C ALA A 162 -7.29 -2.78 -8.58
N SER A 163 -7.19 -1.50 -8.19
CA SER A 163 -6.01 -0.95 -7.53
C SER A 163 -5.75 -1.63 -6.17
N ILE A 164 -6.77 -1.77 -5.30
CA ILE A 164 -6.63 -2.46 -4.01
C ILE A 164 -6.10 -3.88 -4.22
N LEU A 165 -6.74 -4.65 -5.10
CA LEU A 165 -6.34 -6.04 -5.37
C LEU A 165 -4.93 -6.12 -5.94
N THR A 166 -4.55 -5.20 -6.83
CA THR A 166 -3.20 -5.13 -7.40
C THR A 166 -2.15 -4.87 -6.33
N TYR A 167 -2.40 -3.91 -5.42
CA TYR A 167 -1.44 -3.58 -4.36
C TYR A 167 -1.35 -4.68 -3.30
N LEU A 168 -2.47 -5.33 -2.95
CA LEU A 168 -2.45 -6.51 -2.09
C LEU A 168 -1.71 -7.68 -2.75
N TYR A 169 -1.92 -7.89 -4.05
CA TYR A 169 -1.16 -8.89 -4.81
C TYR A 169 0.34 -8.56 -4.79
N ALA A 170 0.72 -7.35 -5.16
CA ALA A 170 2.12 -6.91 -5.18
C ALA A 170 2.76 -6.95 -3.79
N GLY A 171 2.01 -6.59 -2.75
CA GLY A 171 2.49 -6.55 -1.37
C GLY A 171 2.64 -7.93 -0.73
N THR A 172 1.70 -8.84 -0.96
CA THR A 172 1.60 -10.09 -0.20
C THR A 172 1.61 -11.33 -1.08
N PHE A 173 0.66 -11.45 -2.01
CA PHE A 173 0.45 -12.69 -2.78
C PHE A 173 1.63 -13.00 -3.72
N SER A 174 2.27 -12.00 -4.30
CA SER A 174 3.45 -12.19 -5.15
C SER A 174 4.61 -12.86 -4.41
N ASN A 175 4.68 -12.71 -3.08
CA ASN A 175 5.73 -13.31 -2.25
C ASN A 175 5.54 -14.83 -2.07
N ILE A 176 4.36 -15.38 -2.36
CA ILE A 176 4.09 -16.82 -2.26
C ILE A 176 4.89 -17.61 -3.30
N PHE A 177 5.02 -17.05 -4.51
CA PHE A 177 5.66 -17.71 -5.65
C PHE A 177 7.19 -17.78 -5.56
N ILE A 178 7.79 -17.04 -4.60
CA ILE A 178 9.25 -16.97 -4.46
C ILE A 178 9.61 -17.51 -3.06
N PRO A 179 10.17 -18.74 -2.96
CA PRO A 179 10.47 -19.35 -1.65
C PRO A 179 11.35 -18.49 -0.75
N GLN A 180 12.27 -17.72 -1.33
CA GLN A 180 13.14 -16.79 -0.60
C GLN A 180 12.36 -15.67 0.12
N TYR A 181 11.12 -15.38 -0.33
CA TYR A 181 10.26 -14.33 0.25
C TYR A 181 9.26 -14.84 1.30
N TRP A 182 9.27 -16.14 1.62
CA TRP A 182 8.36 -16.70 2.63
C TRP A 182 8.54 -16.09 4.02
N PHE A 183 9.76 -15.68 4.36
CA PHE A 183 9.98 -14.92 5.59
C PHE A 183 9.21 -13.59 5.58
N VAL A 184 9.25 -12.86 4.47
CA VAL A 184 8.52 -11.60 4.27
C VAL A 184 7.02 -11.84 4.40
N LEU A 185 6.49 -12.87 3.71
CA LEU A 185 5.08 -13.24 3.76
C LEU A 185 4.62 -13.56 5.19
N ARG A 186 5.38 -14.38 5.94
CA ARG A 186 5.05 -14.70 7.34
C ARG A 186 5.01 -13.47 8.23
N THR A 187 5.95 -12.56 8.05
CA THR A 187 6.00 -11.29 8.80
C THR A 187 4.77 -10.43 8.51
N GLN A 188 4.36 -10.34 7.24
CA GLN A 188 3.20 -9.60 6.81
C GLN A 188 1.87 -10.18 7.32
N LEU A 189 1.69 -11.49 7.23
CA LEU A 189 0.50 -12.15 7.76
C LEU A 189 0.39 -11.94 9.28
N LYS A 190 1.49 -12.08 10.02
CA LYS A 190 1.50 -11.77 11.46
C LYS A 190 1.15 -10.30 11.73
N ALA A 191 1.62 -9.38 10.90
CA ALA A 191 1.32 -7.96 11.04
C ALA A 191 -0.18 -7.67 10.85
N LEU A 192 -0.81 -8.26 9.84
CA LEU A 192 -2.25 -8.07 9.59
C LEU A 192 -3.12 -8.57 10.73
N PHE A 193 -2.84 -9.77 11.28
CA PHE A 193 -3.69 -10.38 12.29
C PHE A 193 -3.36 -9.94 13.73
N PHE A 194 -2.09 -9.68 14.05
CA PHE A 194 -1.65 -9.47 15.43
C PHE A 194 -0.95 -8.12 15.65
N GLY A 195 -0.69 -7.35 14.58
CA GLY A 195 0.13 -6.13 14.64
C GLY A 195 -0.47 -4.99 15.45
N TRP A 196 -1.79 -4.98 15.69
CA TRP A 196 -2.47 -3.94 16.47
C TRP A 196 -1.95 -3.81 17.91
N LYS A 197 -1.43 -4.91 18.50
CA LYS A 197 -0.85 -4.95 19.84
C LYS A 197 0.44 -4.14 19.99
N ASP A 198 1.09 -3.87 18.87
CA ASP A 198 2.42 -3.24 18.84
C ASP A 198 2.39 -1.75 18.46
N LEU A 199 1.19 -1.18 18.21
CA LEU A 199 1.03 0.23 17.81
C LEU A 199 1.70 1.22 18.78
N PHE A 200 1.66 0.94 20.07
CA PHE A 200 2.22 1.81 21.10
C PHE A 200 3.72 1.60 21.36
N LYS A 201 4.35 0.64 20.67
CA LYS A 201 5.78 0.31 20.87
C LYS A 201 6.73 1.06 19.92
N LEU A 202 6.28 2.16 19.29
CA LEU A 202 7.10 2.93 18.35
C LEU A 202 8.45 3.36 18.96
N LYS A 203 8.48 3.73 20.25
CA LYS A 203 9.71 4.09 20.96
C LYS A 203 10.74 2.96 20.97
N GLN A 204 10.32 1.70 21.02
CA GLN A 204 11.22 0.54 21.03
C GLN A 204 11.94 0.33 19.68
N LEU A 205 11.37 0.85 18.58
CA LEU A 205 12.04 0.84 17.27
C LEU A 205 13.21 1.82 17.19
N LEU A 206 13.13 2.94 17.91
CA LEU A 206 14.09 4.02 17.84
C LEU A 206 15.21 3.90 18.88
N GLN A 207 14.99 3.07 19.92
CA GLN A 207 15.97 2.78 20.96
C GLN A 207 16.88 1.64 20.51
N SER A 208 18.06 1.98 19.93
CA SER A 208 19.15 1.04 19.60
C SER A 208 20.49 1.71 19.77
#